data_9e657b4b0cd4da29c15575b89e4948da
#
_entry.id   9e657b4b0cd4da29c15575b89e4948da
#
_cell.length_a   1.000
_cell.length_b   1.000
_cell.length_c   1.000
_cell.angle_alpha   90.00
_cell.angle_beta   90.00
_cell.angle_gamma   90.00
#
_symmetry.space_group_name_H-M   'P 1'
#
loop_
_entity.id
_entity.type
_entity.pdbx_description
1 polymer ?
#
loop_
_entity_poly.entity_id
_entity_poly.type
_entity_poly.pdbx_seq_one_letter_code
_entity_poly.pdbx_strand_id
1 'polypeptide(L)'
;MNKMKNMVSEELKVLKSIESKLNELVKWTKFAGIQQLRTILTQNLKNDTEMLIYELSDGERSTREVAKLAGVRSNATVAAYWKKWSKLGIVEPSSKYRGRFRRICSLEEVGLAVPPISIRAREREQKGGGNR
;
A
#
# COMPACT_ATOMS: atom_id res chain seq x y z
N MET A 1 52.63 10.30 -13.13
CA MET A 1 51.55 11.03 -12.40
C MET A 1 50.34 11.34 -13.27
N ASN A 2 50.53 11.86 -14.49
CA ASN A 2 49.39 12.19 -15.37
C ASN A 2 48.58 10.96 -15.81
N LYS A 3 49.20 9.80 -15.99
CA LYS A 3 48.54 8.55 -16.37
C LYS A 3 47.61 8.06 -15.25
N MET A 4 48.03 8.16 -13.98
CA MET A 4 47.20 7.74 -12.83
C MET A 4 45.98 8.66 -12.66
N LYS A 5 46.16 9.97 -12.81
CA LYS A 5 45.05 10.94 -12.76
C LYS A 5 44.02 10.70 -13.88
N ASN A 6 44.52 10.39 -15.08
CA ASN A 6 43.66 10.08 -16.23
C ASN A 6 42.91 8.78 -16.02
N MET A 7 43.55 7.75 -15.47
CA MET A 7 42.89 6.46 -15.14
C MET A 7 41.78 6.63 -14.11
N VAL A 8 42.06 7.38 -13.02
CA VAL A 8 41.04 7.67 -11.98
C VAL A 8 39.87 8.46 -12.57
N SER A 9 40.20 9.45 -13.45
CA SER A 9 39.17 10.25 -14.13
C SER A 9 38.29 9.39 -15.05
N GLU A 10 38.87 8.44 -15.78
CA GLU A 10 38.15 7.52 -16.65
C GLU A 10 37.28 6.57 -15.83
N GLU A 11 37.82 6.00 -14.74
CA GLU A 11 37.06 5.13 -13.82
C GLU A 11 35.88 5.90 -13.20
N LEU A 12 36.10 7.15 -12.79
CA LEU A 12 35.06 7.99 -12.24
C LEU A 12 33.96 8.26 -13.26
N LYS A 13 34.31 8.51 -14.51
CA LYS A 13 33.34 8.69 -15.60
C LYS A 13 32.49 7.42 -15.80
N VAL A 14 33.14 6.25 -15.79
CA VAL A 14 32.43 4.96 -15.92
C VAL A 14 31.49 4.75 -14.75
N LEU A 15 31.93 5.01 -13.51
CA LEU A 15 31.11 4.88 -12.32
C LEU A 15 29.88 5.79 -12.37
N LYS A 16 30.06 7.05 -12.79
CA LYS A 16 28.97 8.00 -12.97
C LYS A 16 27.98 7.54 -14.03
N SER A 17 28.47 6.97 -15.12
CA SER A 17 27.64 6.42 -16.19
C SER A 17 26.81 5.24 -15.68
N ILE A 18 27.43 4.33 -14.92
CA ILE A 18 26.75 3.19 -14.30
C ILE A 18 25.67 3.67 -13.32
N GLU A 19 26.00 4.62 -12.45
CA GLU A 19 25.06 5.22 -11.51
C GLU A 19 23.86 5.82 -12.22
N SER A 20 24.09 6.58 -13.29
CA SER A 20 23.03 7.19 -14.09
C SER A 20 22.11 6.12 -14.69
N LYS A 21 22.67 5.06 -15.24
CA LYS A 21 21.91 3.96 -15.83
C LYS A 21 21.12 3.19 -14.76
N LEU A 22 21.70 2.98 -13.58
CA LEU A 22 21.02 2.33 -12.47
C LEU A 22 19.84 3.19 -11.99
N ASN A 23 20.03 4.50 -11.85
CA ASN A 23 18.97 5.42 -11.46
C ASN A 23 17.82 5.40 -12.47
N GLU A 24 18.14 5.37 -13.75
CA GLU A 24 17.16 5.26 -14.82
C GLU A 24 16.41 3.92 -14.76
N LEU A 25 17.13 2.82 -14.55
CA LEU A 25 16.53 1.50 -14.41
C LEU A 25 15.59 1.43 -13.21
N VAL A 26 15.99 1.98 -12.05
CA VAL A 26 15.16 2.05 -10.85
C VAL A 26 13.88 2.85 -11.14
N LYS A 27 14.01 3.97 -11.84
CA LYS A 27 12.86 4.81 -12.22
C LYS A 27 11.85 4.03 -13.07
N TRP A 28 12.32 3.32 -14.10
CA TRP A 28 11.45 2.53 -14.97
C TRP A 28 10.88 1.31 -14.27
N THR A 29 11.66 0.68 -13.39
CA THR A 29 11.19 -0.46 -12.58
C THR A 29 10.08 -0.03 -11.63
N LYS A 30 10.23 1.12 -10.97
CA LYS A 30 9.18 1.70 -10.12
C LYS A 30 7.92 1.99 -10.92
N PHE A 31 8.07 2.62 -12.08
CA PHE A 31 6.95 2.94 -12.95
C PHE A 31 6.19 1.67 -13.36
N ALA A 32 6.91 0.66 -13.84
CA ALA A 32 6.32 -0.62 -14.21
C ALA A 32 5.64 -1.31 -13.03
N GLY A 33 6.29 -1.28 -11.85
CA GLY A 33 5.74 -1.85 -10.62
C GLY A 33 4.46 -1.16 -10.18
N ILE A 34 4.40 0.16 -10.25
CA ILE A 34 3.20 0.95 -9.93
C ILE A 34 2.05 0.58 -10.87
N GLN A 35 2.31 0.47 -12.18
CA GLN A 35 1.29 0.08 -13.15
C GLN A 35 0.76 -1.32 -12.89
N GLN A 36 1.65 -2.26 -12.56
CA GLN A 36 1.28 -3.63 -12.23
C GLN A 36 0.44 -3.68 -10.94
N LEU A 37 0.85 -2.97 -9.90
CA LEU A 37 0.10 -2.87 -8.64
C LEU A 37 -1.28 -2.26 -8.86
N ARG A 38 -1.35 -1.19 -9.64
CA ARG A 38 -2.62 -0.55 -9.97
C ARG A 38 -3.58 -1.53 -10.63
N THR A 39 -3.08 -2.32 -11.58
CA THR A 39 -3.88 -3.34 -12.26
C THR A 39 -4.40 -4.39 -11.28
N ILE A 40 -3.51 -4.92 -10.43
CA ILE A 40 -3.86 -5.94 -9.43
C ILE A 40 -4.91 -5.38 -8.45
N LEU A 41 -4.70 -4.18 -7.95
CA LEU A 41 -5.63 -3.54 -7.01
C LEU A 41 -6.99 -3.29 -7.67
N THR A 42 -7.00 -2.78 -8.90
CA THR A 42 -8.22 -2.52 -9.64
C THR A 42 -9.03 -3.81 -9.88
N GLN A 43 -8.34 -4.90 -10.17
CA GLN A 43 -8.98 -6.20 -10.41
C GLN A 43 -9.53 -6.84 -9.13
N ASN A 44 -8.91 -6.58 -7.99
CA ASN A 44 -9.23 -7.26 -6.74
C ASN A 44 -10.04 -6.42 -5.75
N LEU A 45 -9.99 -5.11 -5.86
CA LEU A 45 -10.80 -4.18 -5.05
C LEU A 45 -11.97 -3.71 -5.91
N LYS A 46 -13.10 -4.38 -5.78
CA LYS A 46 -14.23 -4.23 -6.71
C LYS A 46 -15.18 -3.09 -6.41
N ASN A 47 -15.16 -2.58 -5.17
CA ASN A 47 -16.07 -1.52 -4.74
C ASN A 47 -15.38 -0.60 -3.72
N ASP A 48 -16.04 0.49 -3.37
CA ASP A 48 -15.50 1.49 -2.45
C ASP A 48 -15.24 0.92 -1.06
N THR A 49 -16.07 0.00 -0.60
CA THR A 49 -15.90 -0.66 0.70
C THR A 49 -14.60 -1.45 0.75
N GLU A 50 -14.33 -2.26 -0.28
CA GLU A 50 -13.09 -3.03 -0.37
C GLU A 50 -11.87 -2.12 -0.48
N MET A 51 -11.97 -1.06 -1.27
CA MET A 51 -10.88 -0.06 -1.40
C MET A 51 -10.61 0.63 -0.07
N LEU A 52 -11.66 0.96 0.68
CA LEU A 52 -11.51 1.58 1.99
C LEU A 52 -10.92 0.62 3.02
N ILE A 53 -11.37 -0.64 3.05
CA ILE A 53 -10.78 -1.66 3.93
C ILE A 53 -9.28 -1.79 3.64
N TYR A 54 -8.90 -1.83 2.37
CA TYR A 54 -7.51 -1.91 1.95
C TYR A 54 -6.71 -0.69 2.45
N GLU A 55 -7.22 0.51 2.22
CA GLU A 55 -6.53 1.74 2.63
C GLU A 55 -6.38 1.84 4.15
N LEU A 56 -7.36 1.36 4.91
CA LEU A 56 -7.32 1.36 6.36
C LEU A 56 -6.38 0.30 6.95
N SER A 57 -5.90 -0.62 6.14
CA SER A 57 -4.98 -1.69 6.54
C SER A 57 -3.56 -1.15 6.67
N ASP A 58 -3.24 -0.56 7.81
CA ASP A 58 -1.97 0.11 8.08
C ASP A 58 -1.02 -0.69 8.98
N GLY A 59 -1.43 -1.90 9.36
CA GLY A 59 -0.66 -2.74 10.28
C GLY A 59 -0.83 -2.38 11.75
N GLU A 60 -1.55 -1.31 12.04
CA GLU A 60 -1.81 -0.84 13.41
C GLU A 60 -3.27 -1.06 13.83
N ARG A 61 -4.21 -0.87 12.91
CA ARG A 61 -5.62 -1.12 13.15
C ARG A 61 -5.95 -2.60 13.22
N SER A 62 -6.79 -2.97 14.17
CA SER A 62 -7.33 -4.32 14.27
C SER A 62 -8.41 -4.54 13.21
N THR A 63 -8.81 -5.81 13.00
CA THR A 63 -9.95 -6.13 12.13
C THR A 63 -11.21 -5.42 12.57
N ARG A 64 -11.42 -5.31 13.87
CA ARG A 64 -12.58 -4.64 14.47
C ARG A 64 -12.61 -3.15 14.15
N GLU A 65 -11.46 -2.48 14.31
CA GLU A 65 -11.33 -1.06 14.00
C GLU A 65 -11.53 -0.78 12.52
N VAL A 66 -10.95 -1.59 11.64
CA VAL A 66 -11.12 -1.46 10.19
C VAL A 66 -12.58 -1.69 9.80
N ALA A 67 -13.22 -2.72 10.36
CA ALA A 67 -14.63 -3.02 10.09
C ALA A 67 -15.53 -1.85 10.46
N LYS A 68 -15.29 -1.27 11.63
CA LYS A 68 -16.07 -0.12 12.12
C LYS A 68 -15.94 1.07 11.16
N LEU A 69 -14.71 1.43 10.78
CA LEU A 69 -14.46 2.59 9.91
C LEU A 69 -14.95 2.37 8.48
N ALA A 70 -14.88 1.13 8.00
CA ALA A 70 -15.34 0.80 6.65
C ALA A 70 -16.87 0.56 6.58
N GLY A 71 -17.54 0.52 7.75
CA GLY A 71 -19.00 0.32 7.81
C GLY A 71 -19.44 -1.09 7.53
N VAL A 72 -18.57 -2.09 7.74
CA VAL A 72 -18.95 -3.51 7.64
C VAL A 72 -19.34 -4.06 9.01
N ARG A 73 -20.29 -5.00 9.02
CA ARG A 73 -20.86 -5.52 10.25
C ARG A 73 -19.93 -6.46 11.01
N SER A 74 -19.09 -7.18 10.30
CA SER A 74 -18.28 -8.24 10.90
C SER A 74 -16.79 -8.00 10.68
N ASN A 75 -16.02 -8.11 11.76
CA ASN A 75 -14.56 -8.11 11.66
C ASN A 75 -14.03 -9.36 10.96
N ALA A 76 -14.80 -10.44 10.93
CA ALA A 76 -14.46 -11.64 10.17
C ALA A 76 -14.38 -11.36 8.67
N THR A 77 -15.17 -10.42 8.16
CA THR A 77 -15.11 -9.97 6.77
C THR A 77 -13.74 -9.35 6.46
N VAL A 78 -13.24 -8.49 7.34
CA VAL A 78 -11.92 -7.87 7.20
C VAL A 78 -10.82 -8.94 7.24
N ALA A 79 -10.90 -9.86 8.19
CA ALA A 79 -9.95 -10.97 8.32
C ALA A 79 -9.90 -11.83 7.05
N ALA A 80 -11.07 -12.09 6.45
CA ALA A 80 -11.17 -12.85 5.20
C ALA A 80 -10.50 -12.11 4.03
N TYR A 81 -10.69 -10.79 3.93
CA TYR A 81 -10.00 -9.97 2.91
C TYR A 81 -8.49 -9.98 3.13
N TRP A 82 -8.03 -9.81 4.35
CA TRP A 82 -6.61 -9.83 4.66
C TRP A 82 -5.97 -11.17 4.27
N LYS A 83 -6.64 -12.28 4.55
CA LYS A 83 -6.17 -13.60 4.16
C LYS A 83 -6.06 -13.73 2.64
N LYS A 84 -7.08 -13.31 1.92
CA LYS A 84 -7.12 -13.33 0.45
C LYS A 84 -6.02 -12.43 -0.13
N TRP A 85 -5.91 -11.20 0.36
CA TRP A 85 -4.93 -10.22 -0.15
C TRP A 85 -3.49 -10.60 0.22
N SER A 86 -3.30 -11.28 1.34
CA SER A 86 -1.99 -11.81 1.72
C SER A 86 -1.50 -12.84 0.70
N LYS A 87 -2.39 -13.70 0.21
CA LYS A 87 -2.07 -14.66 -0.84
C LYS A 87 -1.71 -13.99 -2.17
N LEU A 88 -2.33 -12.83 -2.44
CA LEU A 88 -2.03 -12.04 -3.63
C LEU A 88 -0.76 -11.20 -3.47
N GLY A 89 -0.25 -11.08 -2.26
CA GLY A 89 0.94 -10.28 -1.97
C GLY A 89 0.69 -8.78 -1.87
N ILE A 90 -0.56 -8.33 -1.77
CA ILE A 90 -0.88 -6.90 -1.68
C ILE A 90 -1.03 -6.39 -0.25
N VAL A 91 -1.07 -7.29 0.72
CA VAL A 91 -0.90 -6.97 2.14
C VAL A 91 0.14 -7.91 2.74
N GLU A 92 0.77 -7.49 3.81
CA GLU A 92 1.78 -8.27 4.53
C GLU A 92 1.51 -8.23 6.04
N PRO A 93 1.95 -9.23 6.80
CA PRO A 93 1.78 -9.19 8.25
C PRO A 93 2.47 -7.97 8.85
N SER A 94 1.82 -7.36 9.85
CA SER A 94 2.40 -6.25 10.58
C SER A 94 3.64 -6.69 11.35
N SER A 95 4.67 -5.85 11.34
CA SER A 95 5.87 -6.06 12.15
C SER A 95 5.66 -5.68 13.62
N LYS A 96 4.65 -4.84 13.90
CA LYS A 96 4.36 -4.34 15.26
C LYS A 96 3.36 -5.20 16.02
N TYR A 97 2.28 -5.62 15.36
CA TYR A 97 1.16 -6.27 16.01
C TYR A 97 0.80 -7.59 15.35
N ARG A 98 0.81 -8.64 16.13
CA ARG A 98 0.45 -9.97 15.66
C ARG A 98 -1.02 -10.02 15.23
N GLY A 99 -1.28 -10.63 14.08
CA GLY A 99 -2.63 -10.80 13.55
C GLY A 99 -3.17 -9.61 12.79
N ARG A 100 -2.38 -8.54 12.68
CA ARG A 100 -2.73 -7.37 11.88
C ARG A 100 -1.94 -7.36 10.59
N PHE A 101 -2.48 -6.73 9.56
CA PHE A 101 -1.87 -6.69 8.22
C PHE A 101 -1.72 -5.27 7.75
N ARG A 102 -0.68 -5.05 6.96
CA ARG A 102 -0.35 -3.76 6.38
C ARG A 102 -0.42 -3.84 4.87
N ARG A 103 -1.06 -2.87 4.23
CA ARG A 103 -1.02 -2.74 2.78
C ARG A 103 0.42 -2.47 2.32
N ILE A 104 0.79 -3.00 1.16
CA ILE A 104 2.15 -2.77 0.62
C ILE A 104 2.30 -1.38 0.00
N CYS A 105 1.21 -0.73 -0.37
CA CYS A 105 1.20 0.63 -0.90
C CYS A 105 -0.15 1.28 -0.60
N SER A 106 -0.18 2.61 -0.61
CA SER A 106 -1.45 3.33 -0.52
C SER A 106 -2.11 3.41 -1.90
N LEU A 107 -3.43 3.62 -1.92
CA LEU A 107 -4.15 3.79 -3.17
C LEU A 107 -3.65 5.01 -3.95
N GLU A 108 -3.32 6.09 -3.24
CA GLU A 108 -2.77 7.31 -3.86
C GLU A 108 -1.45 7.06 -4.58
N GLU A 109 -0.57 6.23 -4.01
CA GLU A 109 0.74 5.91 -4.61
C GLU A 109 0.60 5.29 -5.99
N VAL A 110 -0.49 4.58 -6.24
CA VAL A 110 -0.75 3.95 -7.54
C VAL A 110 -1.77 4.73 -8.37
N GLY A 111 -2.13 5.93 -7.93
CA GLY A 111 -3.02 6.81 -8.69
C GLY A 111 -4.50 6.47 -8.60
N LEU A 112 -4.90 5.75 -7.55
CA LEU A 112 -6.31 5.44 -7.30
C LEU A 112 -6.89 6.39 -6.26
N ALA A 113 -8.17 6.72 -6.40
CA ALA A 113 -8.87 7.58 -5.44
C ALA A 113 -9.15 6.82 -4.14
N VAL A 114 -8.95 7.50 -3.01
CA VAL A 114 -9.26 6.94 -1.69
C VAL A 114 -10.71 7.27 -1.37
N PRO A 115 -11.58 6.25 -1.16
CA PRO A 115 -12.96 6.51 -0.80
C PRO A 115 -13.06 7.17 0.59
N PRO A 116 -14.09 7.98 0.83
CA PRO A 116 -14.30 8.57 2.15
C PRO A 116 -14.74 7.51 3.15
N ILE A 117 -14.53 7.79 4.44
CA ILE A 117 -15.02 6.94 5.52
C ILE A 117 -16.52 6.75 5.36
N SER A 118 -16.99 5.51 5.51
CA SER A 118 -18.35 5.09 5.25
C SER A 118 -19.38 5.95 6.00
N ILE A 119 -20.43 6.38 5.28
CA ILE A 119 -21.59 7.05 5.88
C ILE A 119 -22.23 6.17 6.95
N ARG A 120 -22.26 4.85 6.72
CA ARG A 120 -22.78 3.87 7.70
C ARG A 120 -21.98 3.88 9.00
N ALA A 121 -20.66 4.03 8.93
CA ALA A 121 -19.82 4.14 10.12
C ALA A 121 -20.12 5.41 10.91
N ARG A 122 -20.31 6.54 10.21
CA ARG A 122 -20.70 7.82 10.84
C ARG A 122 -22.07 7.74 11.49
N GLU A 123 -23.04 7.14 10.82
CA GLU A 123 -24.38 6.96 11.36
C GLU A 123 -24.39 6.06 12.61
N ARG A 124 -23.59 4.99 12.61
CA ARG A 124 -23.44 4.11 13.78
C ARG A 124 -22.82 4.82 14.97
N GLU A 125 -21.84 5.67 14.73
CA GLU A 125 -21.23 6.46 15.80
C GLU A 125 -22.21 7.45 16.41
N GLN A 126 -23.02 8.11 15.56
CA GLN A 126 -24.06 9.02 16.02
C GLN A 126 -25.16 8.30 16.79
N LYS A 127 -25.64 7.15 16.29
CA LYS A 127 -26.65 6.33 16.96
C LYS A 127 -26.14 5.72 18.25
N GLY A 128 -24.88 5.28 18.28
CA GLY A 128 -24.25 4.74 19.48
C GLY A 128 -24.09 5.77 20.59
N GLY A 129 -23.91 7.05 20.24
CA GLY A 129 -23.85 8.16 21.18
C GLY A 129 -25.22 8.65 21.66
N GLY A 130 -26.29 8.38 20.91
CA GLY A 130 -27.63 8.88 21.21
C GLY A 130 -28.53 7.96 22.03
N ASN A 131 -28.16 6.70 22.22
CA ASN A 131 -29.01 5.68 22.89
C ASN A 131 -28.62 5.40 24.34
N ARG A 132 -27.98 6.33 24.96
CA ARG A 132 -27.69 6.28 26.38
C ARG A 132 -28.53 7.33 27.10
#